data_e7af9500497362cd924c5186da9ce334
#
_entry.id   e7af9500497362cd924c5186da9ce334
#
_cell.length_a   1.000
_cell.length_b   1.000
_cell.length_c   1.000
_cell.angle_alpha   90.00
_cell.angle_beta   90.00
_cell.angle_gamma   90.00
#
_symmetry.space_group_name_H-M   'P 1'
#
loop_
_entity.id
_entity.type
_entity.pdbx_description
1 polymer ?
#
loop_
_entity_poly.entity_id
_entity_poly.type
_entity_poly.pdbx_seq_one_letter_code
_entity_poly.pdbx_strand_id
1 'polypeptide(L)'
;SRLKDRVTLMDWLVPFLIAVLFTGISGMVNAPETLQLTKQAIQQQQQNFTDRDMSEEQRQNMNQRFEESIEKQERRYTPPQVYYWSIGRAGVGMALAILVLAAIYHFSGNTFLGAESTFLKILAVVCLAQAVTVVSAGYDILYSMATGPGSAPSSLAVLLPFGPGEIFSVERYQQALYSLLSQIDLFTIWRLVLYGIGFRIVYSVSKAKAYGVVFGFYVFWLFVTTAASYLFAGLQ
;
A
#
# COMPACT_ATOMS: atom_id res chain seq x y z
N SER A 1 -28.20 -23.25 -6.92
CA SER A 1 -27.49 -22.21 -7.72
C SER A 1 -27.99 -20.77 -7.53
N ARG A 2 -28.91 -20.48 -6.58
CA ARG A 2 -29.45 -19.12 -6.35
C ARG A 2 -28.48 -18.12 -5.71
N LEU A 3 -27.36 -18.56 -5.17
CA LEU A 3 -26.32 -17.69 -4.58
C LEU A 3 -25.45 -16.99 -5.63
N LYS A 4 -25.44 -17.44 -6.89
CA LYS A 4 -24.62 -16.85 -7.95
C LYS A 4 -25.08 -15.48 -8.47
N ASP A 5 -26.32 -15.10 -8.22
CA ASP A 5 -26.94 -13.98 -8.98
C ASP A 5 -27.25 -12.71 -8.18
N ARG A 6 -27.07 -12.71 -6.86
CA ARG A 6 -27.35 -11.55 -6.02
C ARG A 6 -26.16 -11.19 -5.12
N VAL A 7 -25.29 -10.33 -5.64
CA VAL A 7 -24.35 -9.60 -4.77
C VAL A 7 -25.15 -8.53 -4.03
N THR A 8 -25.21 -8.62 -2.71
CA THR A 8 -25.84 -7.62 -1.87
C THR A 8 -24.84 -6.54 -1.44
N LEU A 9 -25.32 -5.38 -1.05
CA LEU A 9 -24.47 -4.29 -0.54
C LEU A 9 -23.61 -4.78 0.64
N MET A 10 -24.14 -5.67 1.47
CA MET A 10 -23.43 -6.22 2.64
C MET A 10 -22.22 -7.08 2.27
N ASP A 11 -22.24 -7.75 1.11
CA ASP A 11 -21.18 -8.68 0.71
C ASP A 11 -19.83 -7.98 0.45
N TRP A 12 -19.85 -6.71 0.10
CA TRP A 12 -18.64 -5.92 -0.13
C TRP A 12 -18.43 -4.80 0.90
N LEU A 13 -19.50 -4.20 1.44
CA LEU A 13 -19.39 -3.07 2.37
C LEU A 13 -18.86 -3.51 3.74
N VAL A 14 -19.35 -4.63 4.28
CA VAL A 14 -18.91 -5.12 5.60
C VAL A 14 -17.41 -5.48 5.61
N PRO A 15 -16.88 -6.31 4.70
CA PRO A 15 -15.44 -6.57 4.64
C PRO A 15 -14.61 -5.29 4.45
N PHE A 16 -15.09 -4.35 3.64
CA PHE A 16 -14.44 -3.06 3.42
C PHE A 16 -14.33 -2.26 4.73
N LEU A 17 -15.44 -2.07 5.45
CA LEU A 17 -15.46 -1.29 6.70
C LEU A 17 -14.56 -1.91 7.78
N ILE A 18 -14.57 -3.24 7.90
CA ILE A 18 -13.70 -3.95 8.83
C ILE A 18 -12.23 -3.73 8.46
N ALA A 19 -11.88 -3.84 7.18
CA ALA A 19 -10.52 -3.62 6.71
C ALA A 19 -10.05 -2.18 6.95
N VAL A 20 -10.91 -1.18 6.70
CA VAL A 20 -10.61 0.25 6.98
C VAL A 20 -10.35 0.46 8.47
N LEU A 21 -11.19 -0.11 9.34
CA LEU A 21 -11.04 0.03 10.78
C LEU A 21 -9.70 -0.54 11.27
N PHE A 22 -9.38 -1.78 10.89
CA PHE A 22 -8.14 -2.43 11.30
C PHE A 22 -6.90 -1.73 10.74
N THR A 23 -6.93 -1.31 9.47
CA THR A 23 -5.83 -0.54 8.86
C THR A 23 -5.67 0.82 9.55
N GLY A 24 -6.77 1.48 9.89
CA GLY A 24 -6.74 2.73 10.64
C GLY A 24 -6.11 2.57 12.04
N ILE A 25 -6.49 1.51 12.77
CA ILE A 25 -5.89 1.19 14.08
C ILE A 25 -4.40 0.88 13.95
N SER A 26 -4.00 0.03 12.98
CA SER A 26 -2.60 -0.25 12.72
C SER A 26 -1.80 1.04 12.41
N GLY A 27 -2.37 1.94 11.60
CA GLY A 27 -1.77 3.24 11.33
C GLY A 27 -1.61 4.14 12.55
N MET A 28 -2.51 4.04 13.54
CA MET A 28 -2.38 4.77 14.81
C MET A 28 -1.27 4.20 15.70
N VAL A 29 -1.20 2.88 15.81
CA VAL A 29 -0.18 2.18 16.60
C VAL A 29 1.22 2.48 16.05
N ASN A 30 1.39 2.52 14.73
CA ASN A 30 2.66 2.77 14.05
C ASN A 30 2.92 4.26 13.75
N ALA A 31 2.05 5.17 14.20
CA ALA A 31 2.19 6.61 13.99
C ALA A 31 3.54 7.19 14.46
N PRO A 32 4.10 6.81 15.63
CA PRO A 32 5.39 7.32 16.10
C PRO A 32 6.54 6.95 15.16
N GLU A 33 6.60 5.72 14.67
CA GLU A 33 7.63 5.28 13.71
C GLU A 33 7.48 6.03 12.38
N THR A 34 6.26 6.11 11.86
CA THR A 34 5.98 6.84 10.60
C THR A 34 6.42 8.30 10.71
N LEU A 35 6.21 8.94 11.85
CA LEU A 35 6.66 10.30 12.09
C LEU A 35 8.18 10.40 12.10
N GLN A 36 8.89 9.47 12.77
CA GLN A 36 10.34 9.44 12.79
C GLN A 36 10.94 9.25 11.39
N LEU A 37 10.45 8.28 10.62
CA LEU A 37 10.88 8.04 9.24
C LEU A 37 10.65 9.27 8.34
N THR A 38 9.50 9.93 8.51
CA THR A 38 9.20 11.15 7.75
C THR A 38 10.14 12.29 8.11
N LYS A 39 10.47 12.46 9.41
CA LYS A 39 11.45 13.47 9.85
C LYS A 39 12.84 13.18 9.30
N GLN A 40 13.29 11.94 9.33
CA GLN A 40 14.58 11.54 8.76
C GLN A 40 14.65 11.84 7.25
N ALA A 41 13.59 11.51 6.51
CA ALA A 41 13.52 11.81 5.08
C ALA A 41 13.61 13.32 4.79
N ILE A 42 12.88 14.14 5.56
CA ILE A 42 12.94 15.61 5.44
C ILE A 42 14.33 16.15 5.77
N GLN A 43 14.98 15.65 6.83
CA GLN A 43 16.32 16.06 7.22
C GLN A 43 17.38 15.67 6.18
N GLN A 44 17.31 14.48 5.61
CA GLN A 44 18.20 14.07 4.52
C GLN A 44 18.01 14.95 3.29
N GLN A 45 16.76 15.26 2.94
CA GLN A 45 16.46 16.16 1.85
C GLN A 45 17.04 17.56 2.13
N GLN A 46 16.93 18.08 3.36
CA GLN A 46 17.52 19.36 3.77
C GLN A 46 19.06 19.34 3.62
N GLN A 47 19.74 18.27 4.03
CA GLN A 47 21.18 18.11 3.88
C GLN A 47 21.60 18.16 2.40
N ASN A 48 20.92 17.40 1.54
CA ASN A 48 21.20 17.39 0.10
C ASN A 48 21.03 18.75 -0.58
N PHE A 49 20.17 19.63 -0.03
CA PHE A 49 20.02 20.99 -0.53
C PHE A 49 21.04 21.96 0.04
N THR A 50 21.54 21.73 1.27
CA THR A 50 22.54 22.61 1.90
C THR A 50 23.88 22.59 1.15
N ASP A 51 24.19 21.48 0.46
CA ASP A 51 25.41 21.32 -0.33
C ASP A 51 25.37 22.03 -1.71
N ARG A 52 24.23 22.69 -2.04
CA ARG A 52 24.11 23.45 -3.30
C ARG A 52 24.48 24.91 -3.08
N ASP A 53 25.10 25.53 -4.08
CA ASP A 53 25.40 26.98 -4.09
C ASP A 53 24.09 27.79 -4.15
N MET A 54 23.61 28.20 -2.97
CA MET A 54 22.40 28.97 -2.82
C MET A 54 22.70 30.29 -2.08
N SER A 55 21.93 31.34 -2.42
CA SER A 55 21.99 32.60 -1.66
C SER A 55 21.48 32.40 -0.22
N GLU A 56 21.95 33.23 0.71
CA GLU A 56 21.52 33.21 2.11
C GLU A 56 19.99 33.33 2.26
N GLU A 57 19.35 34.14 1.45
CA GLU A 57 17.90 34.34 1.45
C GLU A 57 17.16 33.06 0.99
N GLN A 58 17.66 32.38 -0.05
CA GLN A 58 17.10 31.11 -0.52
C GLN A 58 17.24 30.00 0.55
N ARG A 59 18.38 29.97 1.24
CA ARG A 59 18.66 29.04 2.33
C ARG A 59 17.71 29.26 3.52
N GLN A 60 17.50 30.50 3.94
CA GLN A 60 16.57 30.82 5.01
C GLN A 60 15.13 30.46 4.67
N ASN A 61 14.65 30.79 3.48
CA ASN A 61 13.30 30.44 3.02
C ASN A 61 13.09 28.94 2.95
N MET A 62 14.11 28.20 2.57
CA MET A 62 14.04 26.75 2.49
C MET A 62 14.01 26.11 3.87
N ASN A 63 14.87 26.55 4.79
CA ASN A 63 14.87 26.08 6.17
C ASN A 63 13.51 26.31 6.84
N GLN A 64 12.91 27.49 6.65
CA GLN A 64 11.57 27.76 7.16
C GLN A 64 10.53 26.78 6.60
N ARG A 65 10.56 26.48 5.30
CA ARG A 65 9.65 25.49 4.70
C ARG A 65 9.85 24.08 5.25
N PHE A 66 11.07 23.66 5.54
CA PHE A 66 11.36 22.38 6.18
C PHE A 66 10.83 22.34 7.61
N GLU A 67 11.04 23.39 8.41
CA GLU A 67 10.50 23.51 9.77
C GLU A 67 8.96 23.45 9.76
N GLU A 68 8.31 24.24 8.90
CA GLU A 68 6.86 24.21 8.73
C GLU A 68 6.35 22.81 8.32
N SER A 69 7.08 22.10 7.46
CA SER A 69 6.71 20.76 7.03
C SER A 69 6.81 19.74 8.16
N ILE A 70 7.85 19.83 9.00
CA ILE A 70 8.03 19.01 10.19
C ILE A 70 6.90 19.29 11.20
N GLU A 71 6.64 20.57 11.52
CA GLU A 71 5.56 20.95 12.44
C GLU A 71 4.19 20.46 11.95
N LYS A 72 3.91 20.58 10.65
CA LYS A 72 2.69 20.08 10.04
C LYS A 72 2.56 18.55 10.16
N GLN A 73 3.66 17.81 10.04
CA GLN A 73 3.65 16.36 10.25
C GLN A 73 3.43 16.03 11.73
N GLU A 74 4.12 16.69 12.66
CA GLU A 74 3.91 16.49 14.09
C GLU A 74 2.45 16.68 14.50
N ARG A 75 1.83 17.77 14.04
CA ARG A 75 0.40 18.03 14.30
C ARG A 75 -0.51 16.90 13.78
N ARG A 76 -0.20 16.29 12.62
CA ARG A 76 -0.98 15.19 12.04
C ARG A 76 -0.93 13.91 12.89
N TYR A 77 0.23 13.67 13.52
CA TYR A 77 0.46 12.46 14.33
C TYR A 77 0.18 12.68 15.83
N THR A 78 -0.32 13.86 16.22
CA THR A 78 -0.72 14.15 17.59
C THR A 78 -2.23 13.90 17.78
N PRO A 79 -2.67 13.26 18.88
CA PRO A 79 -4.10 13.14 19.20
C PRO A 79 -4.77 14.53 19.35
N PRO A 80 -6.04 14.71 18.88
CA PRO A 80 -6.91 13.72 18.24
C PRO A 80 -6.71 13.57 16.72
N GLN A 81 -5.86 14.36 16.10
CA GLN A 81 -5.74 14.45 14.65
C GLN A 81 -5.25 13.13 14.03
N VAL A 82 -4.38 12.39 14.71
CA VAL A 82 -3.90 11.09 14.25
C VAL A 82 -5.05 10.10 14.00
N TYR A 83 -6.11 10.13 14.83
CA TYR A 83 -7.25 9.24 14.66
C TYR A 83 -8.01 9.54 13.36
N TYR A 84 -8.37 10.81 13.15
CA TYR A 84 -9.08 11.22 11.93
C TYR A 84 -8.23 11.02 10.67
N TRP A 85 -6.94 11.32 10.77
CA TRP A 85 -6.03 11.19 9.64
C TRP A 85 -5.78 9.72 9.26
N SER A 86 -5.53 8.84 10.22
CA SER A 86 -5.26 7.42 9.97
C SER A 86 -6.50 6.71 9.43
N ILE A 87 -7.67 6.87 10.04
CA ILE A 87 -8.91 6.26 9.57
C ILE A 87 -9.37 6.88 8.24
N GLY A 88 -9.34 8.21 8.14
CA GLY A 88 -9.77 8.90 6.91
C GLY A 88 -8.90 8.53 5.72
N ARG A 89 -7.57 8.53 5.87
CA ARG A 89 -6.63 8.12 4.84
C ARG A 89 -6.79 6.64 4.47
N ALA A 90 -6.92 5.76 5.47
CA ALA A 90 -7.17 4.35 5.24
C ALA A 90 -8.48 4.15 4.46
N GLY A 91 -9.57 4.82 4.84
CA GLY A 91 -10.87 4.70 4.20
C GLY A 91 -10.86 5.19 2.76
N VAL A 92 -10.43 6.43 2.53
CA VAL A 92 -10.40 7.03 1.18
C VAL A 92 -9.40 6.32 0.27
N GLY A 93 -8.17 6.07 0.77
CA GLY A 93 -7.12 5.40 0.00
C GLY A 93 -7.52 3.98 -0.38
N MET A 94 -8.06 3.22 0.56
CA MET A 94 -8.52 1.85 0.30
C MET A 94 -9.72 1.82 -0.65
N ALA A 95 -10.69 2.75 -0.51
CA ALA A 95 -11.83 2.83 -1.41
C ALA A 95 -11.38 3.08 -2.86
N LEU A 96 -10.51 4.06 -3.07
CA LEU A 96 -9.96 4.35 -4.39
C LEU A 96 -9.16 3.18 -4.95
N ALA A 97 -8.28 2.57 -4.15
CA ALA A 97 -7.50 1.42 -4.58
C ALA A 97 -8.39 0.23 -4.97
N ILE A 98 -9.41 -0.07 -4.19
CA ILE A 98 -10.37 -1.15 -4.48
C ILE A 98 -11.15 -0.86 -5.77
N LEU A 99 -11.64 0.36 -5.97
CA LEU A 99 -12.38 0.74 -7.17
C LEU A 99 -11.50 0.63 -8.42
N VAL A 100 -10.28 1.17 -8.36
CA VAL A 100 -9.32 1.08 -9.47
C VAL A 100 -8.97 -0.37 -9.76
N LEU A 101 -8.65 -1.16 -8.73
CA LEU A 101 -8.29 -2.56 -8.89
C LEU A 101 -9.45 -3.39 -9.44
N ALA A 102 -10.68 -3.15 -8.95
CA ALA A 102 -11.88 -3.81 -9.47
C ALA A 102 -12.15 -3.43 -10.93
N ALA A 103 -11.92 -2.17 -11.32
CA ALA A 103 -12.06 -1.72 -12.71
C ALA A 103 -11.03 -2.41 -13.63
N ILE A 104 -9.77 -2.46 -13.21
CA ILE A 104 -8.70 -3.12 -13.95
C ILE A 104 -9.00 -4.62 -14.11
N TYR A 105 -9.36 -5.28 -13.03
CA TYR A 105 -9.70 -6.70 -13.06
C TYR A 105 -10.96 -6.99 -13.86
N HIS A 106 -11.97 -6.13 -13.78
CA HIS A 106 -13.17 -6.26 -14.62
C HIS A 106 -12.84 -6.16 -16.10
N PHE A 107 -12.07 -5.14 -16.49
CA PHE A 107 -11.62 -4.96 -17.86
C PHE A 107 -10.77 -6.15 -18.33
N SER A 108 -9.75 -6.52 -17.56
CA SER A 108 -8.85 -7.63 -17.89
C SER A 108 -9.57 -8.96 -17.98
N GLY A 109 -10.48 -9.23 -17.05
CA GLY A 109 -11.28 -10.45 -17.05
C GLY A 109 -12.17 -10.56 -18.28
N ASN A 110 -12.91 -9.51 -18.61
CA ASN A 110 -13.79 -9.51 -19.79
C ASN A 110 -12.98 -9.61 -21.10
N THR A 111 -11.81 -8.94 -21.16
CA THR A 111 -10.97 -8.91 -22.38
C THR A 111 -10.19 -10.21 -22.57
N PHE A 112 -9.48 -10.69 -21.56
CA PHE A 112 -8.56 -11.83 -21.71
C PHE A 112 -9.21 -13.20 -21.48
N LEU A 113 -10.28 -13.25 -20.70
CA LEU A 113 -10.96 -14.51 -20.43
C LEU A 113 -12.10 -14.80 -21.41
N GLY A 114 -12.53 -13.79 -22.18
CA GLY A 114 -13.62 -13.91 -23.15
C GLY A 114 -14.97 -14.26 -22.51
N ALA A 115 -15.15 -13.90 -21.24
CA ALA A 115 -16.37 -14.18 -20.48
C ALA A 115 -16.87 -12.87 -19.87
N GLU A 116 -18.18 -12.65 -19.93
CA GLU A 116 -18.80 -11.43 -19.41
C GLU A 116 -19.10 -11.56 -17.90
N SER A 117 -18.75 -10.53 -17.16
CA SER A 117 -19.12 -10.38 -15.75
C SER A 117 -19.55 -8.94 -15.47
N THR A 118 -20.26 -8.74 -14.37
CA THR A 118 -20.61 -7.38 -13.92
C THR A 118 -19.54 -6.83 -13.00
N PHE A 119 -19.33 -5.50 -13.08
CA PHE A 119 -18.38 -4.79 -12.21
C PHE A 119 -18.62 -5.08 -10.72
N LEU A 120 -19.88 -5.14 -10.29
CA LEU A 120 -20.23 -5.42 -8.88
C LEU A 120 -19.76 -6.79 -8.38
N LYS A 121 -19.77 -7.82 -9.23
CA LYS A 121 -19.27 -9.15 -8.87
C LYS A 121 -17.75 -9.11 -8.65
N ILE A 122 -17.02 -8.39 -9.49
CA ILE A 122 -15.59 -8.22 -9.34
C ILE A 122 -15.27 -7.35 -8.12
N LEU A 123 -16.02 -6.26 -7.91
CA LEU A 123 -15.90 -5.43 -6.73
C LEU A 123 -16.08 -6.26 -5.44
N ALA A 124 -17.09 -7.13 -5.38
CA ALA A 124 -17.29 -8.04 -4.25
C ALA A 124 -16.10 -8.98 -4.02
N VAL A 125 -15.53 -9.56 -5.10
CA VAL A 125 -14.32 -10.39 -4.99
C VAL A 125 -13.14 -9.61 -4.42
N VAL A 126 -12.94 -8.38 -4.93
CA VAL A 126 -11.84 -7.51 -4.45
C VAL A 126 -12.05 -7.13 -2.98
N CYS A 127 -13.27 -6.75 -2.60
CA CYS A 127 -13.58 -6.40 -1.20
C CYS A 127 -13.43 -7.60 -0.25
N LEU A 128 -13.89 -8.79 -0.63
CA LEU A 128 -13.74 -10.00 0.18
C LEU A 128 -12.28 -10.37 0.41
N ALA A 129 -11.44 -10.22 -0.62
CA ALA A 129 -10.02 -10.47 -0.48
C ALA A 129 -9.32 -9.45 0.45
N GLN A 130 -9.92 -8.29 0.73
CA GLN A 130 -9.43 -7.36 1.74
C GLN A 130 -9.55 -7.89 3.18
N ALA A 131 -10.25 -9.01 3.42
CA ALA A 131 -10.20 -9.68 4.71
C ALA A 131 -8.77 -10.07 5.12
N VAL A 132 -7.88 -10.33 4.15
CA VAL A 132 -6.44 -10.56 4.40
C VAL A 132 -5.78 -9.31 5.02
N THR A 133 -6.21 -8.10 4.65
CA THR A 133 -5.71 -6.86 5.24
C THR A 133 -6.03 -6.76 6.72
N VAL A 134 -7.18 -7.31 7.16
CA VAL A 134 -7.52 -7.38 8.59
C VAL A 134 -6.50 -8.25 9.34
N VAL A 135 -6.13 -9.39 8.74
CA VAL A 135 -5.14 -10.31 9.33
C VAL A 135 -3.75 -9.66 9.37
N SER A 136 -3.34 -9.01 8.27
CA SER A 136 -2.03 -8.32 8.24
C SER A 136 -1.98 -7.16 9.23
N ALA A 137 -3.04 -6.33 9.32
CA ALA A 137 -3.11 -5.24 10.28
C ALA A 137 -3.11 -5.76 11.73
N GLY A 138 -3.81 -6.87 11.99
CA GLY A 138 -3.75 -7.55 13.30
C GLY A 138 -2.34 -8.04 13.64
N TYR A 139 -1.64 -8.60 12.66
CA TYR A 139 -0.24 -9.02 12.82
C TYR A 139 0.68 -7.82 13.14
N ASP A 140 0.55 -6.70 12.41
CA ASP A 140 1.30 -5.48 12.67
C ASP A 140 1.04 -4.92 14.08
N ILE A 141 -0.22 -4.89 14.51
CA ILE A 141 -0.60 -4.43 15.86
C ILE A 141 0.06 -5.32 16.93
N LEU A 142 -0.06 -6.65 16.82
CA LEU A 142 0.51 -7.58 17.78
C LEU A 142 2.04 -7.49 17.82
N TYR A 143 2.68 -7.36 16.66
CA TYR A 143 4.12 -7.18 16.56
C TYR A 143 4.56 -5.88 17.24
N SER A 144 3.88 -4.75 16.96
CA SER A 144 4.19 -3.45 17.57
C SER A 144 3.98 -3.44 19.08
N MET A 145 2.97 -4.18 19.59
CA MET A 145 2.77 -4.34 21.04
C MET A 145 3.90 -5.14 21.70
N ALA A 146 4.50 -6.09 20.99
CA ALA A 146 5.55 -6.96 21.53
C ALA A 146 6.95 -6.34 21.44
N THR A 147 7.23 -5.57 20.37
CA THR A 147 8.59 -5.09 20.05
C THR A 147 8.72 -3.57 20.08
N GLY A 148 7.61 -2.85 20.29
CA GLY A 148 7.52 -1.41 20.14
C GLY A 148 7.01 -1.00 18.76
N PRO A 149 6.71 0.30 18.56
CA PRO A 149 6.21 0.81 17.28
C PRO A 149 7.16 0.43 16.13
N GLY A 150 6.59 -0.20 15.10
CA GLY A 150 7.34 -0.66 13.95
C GLY A 150 6.50 -1.55 13.04
N SER A 151 6.81 -1.56 11.75
CA SER A 151 6.12 -2.44 10.82
C SER A 151 6.62 -3.88 10.96
N ALA A 152 5.70 -4.82 11.06
CA ALA A 152 6.03 -6.23 11.15
C ALA A 152 6.74 -6.73 9.87
N PRO A 153 7.80 -7.54 9.98
CA PRO A 153 8.59 -8.03 8.85
C PRO A 153 7.82 -9.09 8.07
N SER A 154 6.92 -8.66 7.18
CA SER A 154 6.08 -9.54 6.34
C SER A 154 6.55 -9.63 4.90
N SER A 155 7.38 -8.69 4.45
CA SER A 155 7.86 -8.63 3.06
C SER A 155 9.26 -9.22 2.90
N LEU A 156 9.62 -9.57 1.65
CA LEU A 156 10.96 -10.05 1.33
C LEU A 156 12.05 -8.97 1.50
N ALA A 157 11.67 -7.71 1.66
CA ALA A 157 12.62 -6.62 1.92
C ALA A 157 13.39 -6.81 3.23
N VAL A 158 12.89 -7.60 4.18
CA VAL A 158 13.59 -7.97 5.42
C VAL A 158 14.93 -8.69 5.16
N LEU A 159 15.11 -9.26 3.98
CA LEU A 159 16.35 -9.94 3.58
C LEU A 159 17.45 -8.98 3.11
N LEU A 160 17.15 -7.69 2.95
CA LEU A 160 18.13 -6.70 2.55
C LEU A 160 18.98 -6.25 3.77
N PRO A 161 20.25 -5.92 3.56
CA PRO A 161 21.16 -5.47 4.63
C PRO A 161 20.88 -4.04 5.10
N PHE A 162 19.85 -3.37 4.56
CA PHE A 162 19.44 -2.01 4.91
C PHE A 162 17.94 -1.94 5.13
N GLY A 163 17.51 -1.12 6.09
CA GLY A 163 16.12 -0.95 6.47
C GLY A 163 15.42 0.21 5.76
N PRO A 164 14.11 0.41 6.04
CA PRO A 164 13.32 1.50 5.46
C PRO A 164 13.86 2.90 5.80
N GLY A 165 14.55 3.07 6.93
CA GLY A 165 15.16 4.36 7.30
C GLY A 165 16.41 4.72 6.49
N GLU A 166 17.07 3.74 5.89
CA GLU A 166 18.31 3.92 5.13
C GLU A 166 18.08 3.99 3.62
N ILE A 167 16.83 3.79 3.16
CA ILE A 167 16.49 3.67 1.73
C ILE A 167 16.92 4.90 0.91
N PHE A 168 16.94 6.08 1.51
CA PHE A 168 17.30 7.31 0.82
C PHE A 168 18.82 7.52 0.69
N SER A 169 19.63 6.80 1.48
CA SER A 169 21.09 6.88 1.46
C SER A 169 21.75 5.82 0.59
N VAL A 170 20.97 4.88 0.05
CA VAL A 170 21.48 3.79 -0.79
C VAL A 170 21.37 4.11 -2.28
N GLU A 171 22.12 3.37 -3.10
CA GLU A 171 22.13 3.58 -4.55
C GLU A 171 20.76 3.26 -5.20
N ARG A 172 20.49 3.84 -6.38
CA ARG A 172 19.21 3.71 -7.09
C ARG A 172 18.78 2.26 -7.31
N TYR A 173 19.71 1.38 -7.66
CA TYR A 173 19.36 -0.03 -7.87
C TYR A 173 18.95 -0.72 -6.56
N GLN A 174 19.52 -0.32 -5.43
CA GLN A 174 19.13 -0.81 -4.11
C GLN A 174 17.75 -0.30 -3.70
N GLN A 175 17.43 0.97 -3.99
CA GLN A 175 16.09 1.53 -3.80
C GLN A 175 15.04 0.79 -4.64
N ALA A 176 15.35 0.52 -5.92
CA ALA A 176 14.47 -0.25 -6.79
C ALA A 176 14.30 -1.70 -6.31
N LEU A 177 15.38 -2.34 -5.85
CA LEU A 177 15.34 -3.68 -5.27
C LEU A 177 14.48 -3.71 -3.99
N TYR A 178 14.66 -2.74 -3.12
CA TYR A 178 13.83 -2.59 -1.92
C TYR A 178 12.35 -2.42 -2.30
N SER A 179 12.05 -1.53 -3.25
CA SER A 179 10.69 -1.32 -3.76
C SER A 179 10.07 -2.60 -4.31
N LEU A 180 10.84 -3.41 -5.02
CA LEU A 180 10.40 -4.71 -5.54
C LEU A 180 10.09 -5.69 -4.39
N LEU A 181 11.06 -5.90 -3.50
CA LEU A 181 10.95 -6.91 -2.44
C LEU A 181 9.93 -6.53 -1.37
N SER A 182 9.73 -5.23 -1.11
CA SER A 182 8.72 -4.74 -0.17
C SER A 182 7.28 -5.01 -0.62
N GLN A 183 7.05 -5.20 -1.91
CA GLN A 183 5.74 -5.53 -2.46
C GLN A 183 5.44 -7.03 -2.44
N ILE A 184 6.47 -7.89 -2.28
CA ILE A 184 6.32 -9.36 -2.25
C ILE A 184 6.25 -9.77 -0.77
N ASP A 185 5.05 -9.93 -0.27
CA ASP A 185 4.78 -10.37 1.10
C ASP A 185 3.75 -11.50 1.15
N LEU A 186 3.71 -12.20 2.27
CA LEU A 186 2.81 -13.35 2.47
C LEU A 186 1.34 -12.96 2.29
N PHE A 187 0.95 -11.80 2.79
CA PHE A 187 -0.44 -11.35 2.75
C PHE A 187 -0.84 -10.94 1.32
N THR A 188 0.08 -10.33 0.56
CA THR A 188 -0.14 -10.03 -0.86
C THR A 188 -0.31 -11.32 -1.67
N ILE A 189 0.54 -12.32 -1.48
CA ILE A 189 0.39 -13.62 -2.14
C ILE A 189 -0.97 -14.24 -1.78
N TRP A 190 -1.36 -14.21 -0.50
CA TRP A 190 -2.66 -14.72 -0.07
C TRP A 190 -3.82 -13.98 -0.75
N ARG A 191 -3.79 -12.64 -0.83
CA ARG A 191 -4.80 -11.87 -1.57
C ARG A 191 -4.88 -12.27 -3.05
N LEU A 192 -3.74 -12.46 -3.71
CA LEU A 192 -3.71 -12.91 -5.11
C LEU A 192 -4.35 -14.28 -5.29
N VAL A 193 -4.13 -15.20 -4.34
CA VAL A 193 -4.81 -16.50 -4.34
C VAL A 193 -6.32 -16.34 -4.24
N LEU A 194 -6.81 -15.48 -3.33
CA LEU A 194 -8.25 -15.20 -3.19
C LEU A 194 -8.84 -14.55 -4.44
N TYR A 195 -8.12 -13.60 -5.07
CA TYR A 195 -8.53 -13.05 -6.36
C TYR A 195 -8.65 -14.14 -7.43
N GLY A 196 -7.66 -15.03 -7.54
CA GLY A 196 -7.69 -16.16 -8.47
C GLY A 196 -8.88 -17.08 -8.25
N ILE A 197 -9.22 -17.40 -6.99
CA ILE A 197 -10.42 -18.18 -6.64
C ILE A 197 -11.69 -17.42 -7.07
N GLY A 198 -11.80 -16.14 -6.72
CA GLY A 198 -12.94 -15.30 -7.06
C GLY A 198 -13.14 -15.17 -8.57
N PHE A 199 -12.06 -14.94 -9.31
CA PHE A 199 -12.08 -14.88 -10.79
C PHE A 199 -12.57 -16.19 -11.41
N ARG A 200 -12.05 -17.31 -10.92
CA ARG A 200 -12.50 -18.63 -11.39
C ARG A 200 -14.01 -18.81 -11.23
N ILE A 201 -14.56 -18.41 -10.08
CA ILE A 201 -15.99 -18.54 -9.78
C ILE A 201 -16.82 -17.59 -10.63
N VAL A 202 -16.42 -16.30 -10.68
CA VAL A 202 -17.19 -15.24 -11.35
C VAL A 202 -17.22 -15.44 -12.87
N TYR A 203 -16.07 -15.77 -13.47
CA TYR A 203 -15.93 -15.97 -14.90
C TYR A 203 -16.16 -17.42 -15.36
N SER A 204 -16.31 -18.36 -14.43
CA SER A 204 -16.47 -19.79 -14.74
C SER A 204 -15.36 -20.38 -15.63
N VAL A 205 -14.12 -19.89 -15.46
CA VAL A 205 -12.95 -20.31 -16.24
C VAL A 205 -12.08 -21.33 -15.50
N SER A 206 -11.11 -21.92 -16.20
CA SER A 206 -10.14 -22.85 -15.58
C SER A 206 -9.25 -22.12 -14.57
N LYS A 207 -8.70 -22.88 -13.61
CA LYS A 207 -7.74 -22.33 -12.61
C LYS A 207 -6.59 -21.60 -13.30
N ALA A 208 -5.97 -22.25 -14.30
CA ALA A 208 -4.81 -21.69 -14.99
C ALA A 208 -5.10 -20.32 -15.61
N LYS A 209 -6.26 -20.14 -16.26
CA LYS A 209 -6.67 -18.85 -16.83
C LYS A 209 -6.92 -17.81 -15.77
N ALA A 210 -7.66 -18.14 -14.70
CA ALA A 210 -7.96 -17.20 -13.62
C ALA A 210 -6.68 -16.70 -12.92
N TYR A 211 -5.82 -17.61 -12.50
CA TYR A 211 -4.56 -17.27 -11.85
C TYR A 211 -3.58 -16.58 -12.81
N GLY A 212 -3.55 -17.00 -14.09
CA GLY A 212 -2.72 -16.36 -15.11
C GLY A 212 -3.01 -14.87 -15.27
N VAL A 213 -4.29 -14.47 -15.29
CA VAL A 213 -4.67 -13.05 -15.37
C VAL A 213 -4.28 -12.30 -14.08
N VAL A 214 -4.59 -12.86 -12.90
CA VAL A 214 -4.34 -12.19 -11.62
C VAL A 214 -2.84 -12.03 -11.36
N PHE A 215 -2.06 -13.10 -11.47
CA PHE A 215 -0.61 -13.05 -11.24
C PHE A 215 0.13 -12.31 -12.35
N GLY A 216 -0.29 -12.48 -13.62
CA GLY A 216 0.29 -11.74 -14.74
C GLY A 216 0.14 -10.23 -14.56
N PHE A 217 -1.04 -9.77 -14.11
CA PHE A 217 -1.25 -8.37 -13.81
C PHE A 217 -0.40 -7.88 -12.62
N TYR A 218 -0.26 -8.70 -11.59
CA TYR A 218 0.59 -8.37 -10.44
C TYR A 218 2.07 -8.26 -10.82
N VAL A 219 2.59 -9.19 -11.62
CA VAL A 219 3.97 -9.13 -12.13
C VAL A 219 4.18 -7.88 -12.99
N PHE A 220 3.22 -7.55 -13.87
CA PHE A 220 3.26 -6.31 -14.63
C PHE A 220 3.32 -5.08 -13.70
N TRP A 221 2.48 -5.04 -12.66
CA TRP A 221 2.47 -3.96 -11.68
C TRP A 221 3.82 -3.84 -10.94
N LEU A 222 4.40 -4.96 -10.49
CA LEU A 222 5.73 -4.98 -9.88
C LEU A 222 6.78 -4.37 -10.80
N PHE A 223 6.75 -4.72 -12.09
CA PHE A 223 7.68 -4.17 -13.07
C PHE A 223 7.52 -2.65 -13.22
N VAL A 224 6.29 -2.17 -13.36
CA VAL A 224 5.98 -0.73 -13.49
C VAL A 224 6.44 0.06 -12.25
N THR A 225 6.11 -0.41 -11.06
CA THR A 225 6.47 0.29 -9.81
C THR A 225 7.96 0.27 -9.54
N THR A 226 8.64 -0.84 -9.83
CA THR A 226 10.11 -0.94 -9.69
C THR A 226 10.83 -0.05 -10.70
N ALA A 227 10.37 -0.02 -11.95
CA ALA A 227 10.92 0.88 -12.97
C ALA A 227 10.70 2.36 -12.58
N ALA A 228 9.52 2.69 -12.09
CA ALA A 228 9.23 4.03 -11.58
C ALA A 228 10.17 4.39 -10.42
N SER A 229 10.32 3.52 -9.43
CA SER A 229 11.23 3.76 -8.29
C SER A 229 12.68 3.98 -8.76
N TYR A 230 13.15 3.22 -9.73
CA TYR A 230 14.50 3.40 -10.30
C TYR A 230 14.65 4.74 -11.02
N LEU A 231 13.66 5.15 -11.81
CA LEU A 231 13.69 6.40 -12.55
C LEU A 231 13.62 7.63 -11.62
N PHE A 232 12.72 7.60 -10.64
CA PHE A 232 12.51 8.74 -9.72
C PHE A 232 13.58 8.85 -8.64
N ALA A 233 14.26 7.76 -8.26
CA ALA A 233 15.41 7.83 -7.35
C ALA A 233 16.56 8.71 -7.86
N GLY A 234 16.57 9.05 -9.15
CA GLY A 234 17.57 9.95 -9.72
C GLY A 234 17.18 11.42 -9.83
N LEU A 235 15.98 11.75 -9.40
CA LEU A 235 15.47 13.13 -9.41
C LEU A 235 15.52 13.78 -8.01
N GLN A 236 15.96 13.05 -7.01
CA GLN A 236 16.19 13.48 -5.63
C GLN A 236 17.66 13.82 -5.43
#